data_d1cb558242d24533748c04aa49043d51
#
_entry.id   d1cb558242d24533748c04aa49043d51
#
_cell.length_a   1.000
_cell.length_b   1.000
_cell.length_c   1.000
_cell.angle_alpha   90.00
_cell.angle_beta   90.00
_cell.angle_gamma   90.00
#
_symmetry.space_group_name_H-M   'P 1'
#
loop_
_entity.id
_entity.type
_entity.pdbx_description
1 polymer ?
#
loop_
_entity_poly.entity_id
_entity_poly.type
_entity_poly.pdbx_seq_one_letter_code
_entity_poly.pdbx_strand_id
1 'polypeptide(L)'
;MLQKNENFVHFTQKRIVMTSIEKYSDRIFENIKQINEYGQEFWYARELMPILEYSNWQNFEKIVKKAKISCENSDISVLDHFTNVNKMVLIGSGAYREQTDYKLSRYACYLIAQNGDSRKKVIALAQTYFAVQTRKQEITEKEYSLLTE
;
A
#
# COMPACT_ATOMS: atom_id res chain seq x y z
N MET A 1 -4.30 33.04 27.32
CA MET A 1 -3.49 31.95 27.83
C MET A 1 -4.01 30.57 27.44
N LEU A 2 -5.30 30.32 27.47
CA LEU A 2 -5.91 29.04 27.13
C LEU A 2 -5.79 28.67 25.64
N GLN A 3 -5.84 29.62 24.72
CA GLN A 3 -5.71 29.39 23.27
C GLN A 3 -4.33 28.90 22.82
N LYS A 4 -3.26 29.28 23.52
CA LYS A 4 -1.90 28.83 23.21
C LYS A 4 -1.68 27.35 23.54
N ASN A 5 -2.35 26.84 24.57
CA ASN A 5 -2.23 25.44 24.97
C ASN A 5 -2.98 24.50 24.04
N GLU A 6 -4.15 24.89 23.56
CA GLU A 6 -4.94 24.08 22.62
C GLU A 6 -4.22 23.93 21.26
N ASN A 7 -3.65 25.03 20.76
CA ASN A 7 -2.88 25.02 19.51
C ASN A 7 -1.61 24.16 19.63
N PHE A 8 -0.95 24.19 20.78
CA PHE A 8 0.25 23.38 21.02
C PHE A 8 -0.07 21.88 21.09
N VAL A 9 -1.15 21.50 21.79
CA VAL A 9 -1.61 20.10 21.89
C VAL A 9 -2.01 19.57 20.51
N HIS A 10 -2.77 20.35 19.74
CA HIS A 10 -3.18 19.97 18.39
C HIS A 10 -1.98 19.81 17.45
N PHE A 11 -1.00 20.70 17.50
CA PHE A 11 0.25 20.60 16.72
C PHE A 11 1.07 19.36 17.09
N THR A 12 1.18 19.04 18.38
CA THR A 12 1.88 17.86 18.89
C THR A 12 1.23 16.57 18.44
N GLN A 13 -0.10 16.46 18.50
CA GLN A 13 -0.86 15.31 18.03
C GLN A 13 -0.70 15.10 16.53
N LYS A 14 -0.78 16.17 15.74
CA LYS A 14 -0.58 16.14 14.28
C LYS A 14 0.83 15.65 13.93
N ARG A 15 1.84 16.11 14.67
CA ARG A 15 3.23 15.68 14.48
C ARG A 15 3.44 14.21 14.83
N ILE A 16 2.81 13.70 15.89
CA ILE A 16 2.87 12.28 16.28
C ILE A 16 2.25 11.40 15.19
N VAL A 17 1.09 11.77 14.65
CA VAL A 17 0.42 11.05 13.56
C VAL A 17 1.29 11.03 12.31
N MET A 18 1.86 12.17 11.91
CA MET A 18 2.74 12.26 10.74
C MET A 18 4.00 11.42 10.92
N THR A 19 4.63 11.40 12.11
CA THR A 19 5.79 10.56 12.40
C THR A 19 5.47 9.07 12.28
N SER A 20 4.29 8.63 12.73
CA SER A 20 3.84 7.24 12.59
C SER A 20 3.62 6.88 11.13
N ILE A 21 3.04 7.77 10.33
CA ILE A 21 2.81 7.59 8.89
C ILE A 21 4.15 7.54 8.14
N GLU A 22 5.08 8.43 8.44
CA GLU A 22 6.42 8.45 7.86
C GLU A 22 7.18 7.17 8.19
N LYS A 23 7.09 6.69 9.41
CA LYS A 23 7.71 5.44 9.83
C LYS A 23 7.16 4.24 9.09
N TYR A 24 5.84 4.21 8.82
CA TYR A 24 5.22 3.19 7.98
C TYR A 24 5.76 3.26 6.55
N SER A 25 5.80 4.45 5.98
CA SER A 25 6.25 4.74 4.62
C SER A 25 7.71 4.32 4.40
N ASP A 26 8.62 4.88 5.20
CA ASP A 26 10.06 4.79 4.93
C ASP A 26 10.67 3.45 5.30
N ARG A 27 10.16 2.80 6.34
CA ARG A 27 10.78 1.58 6.90
C ARG A 27 10.12 0.29 6.48
N ILE A 28 8.87 0.34 6.02
CA ILE A 28 8.08 -0.86 5.80
C ILE A 28 7.68 -0.98 4.34
N PHE A 29 6.83 -0.09 3.87
CA PHE A 29 6.24 -0.18 2.54
C PHE A 29 7.23 0.16 1.44
N GLU A 30 7.88 1.31 1.54
CA GLU A 30 8.81 1.76 0.48
C GLU A 30 10.06 0.87 0.41
N ASN A 31 10.49 0.26 1.52
CA ASN A 31 11.69 -0.59 1.55
C ASN A 31 11.54 -1.91 0.80
N ILE A 32 10.33 -2.42 0.63
CA ILE A 32 10.09 -3.65 -0.13
C ILE A 32 9.78 -3.38 -1.61
N LYS A 33 9.76 -2.14 -2.00
CA LYS A 33 9.54 -1.73 -3.39
C LYS A 33 10.62 -2.31 -4.30
N GLN A 34 10.19 -2.87 -5.41
CA GLN A 34 11.05 -3.36 -6.48
C GLN A 34 10.99 -2.39 -7.66
N ILE A 35 12.06 -2.34 -8.42
CA ILE A 35 12.11 -1.56 -9.67
C ILE A 35 12.45 -2.54 -10.79
N ASN A 36 11.66 -2.56 -11.86
CA ASN A 36 11.93 -3.40 -13.01
C ASN A 36 12.97 -2.77 -13.95
N GLU A 37 13.30 -3.47 -15.03
CA GLU A 37 14.29 -3.02 -16.03
C GLU A 37 13.87 -1.72 -16.76
N TYR A 38 12.58 -1.38 -16.73
CA TYR A 38 12.04 -0.16 -17.35
C TYR A 38 11.90 1.01 -16.36
N GLY A 39 12.39 0.84 -15.12
CA GLY A 39 12.30 1.85 -14.08
C GLY A 39 10.92 1.94 -13.41
N GLN A 40 10.02 0.98 -13.66
CA GLN A 40 8.69 0.97 -13.04
C GLN A 40 8.73 0.31 -11.67
N GLU A 41 8.07 0.92 -10.69
CA GLU A 41 7.96 0.38 -9.34
C GLU A 41 6.87 -0.69 -9.25
N PHE A 42 7.11 -1.70 -8.42
CA PHE A 42 6.11 -2.71 -8.11
C PHE A 42 6.42 -3.38 -6.77
N TRP A 43 5.43 -4.08 -6.24
CA TRP A 43 5.51 -4.83 -4.98
C TRP A 43 5.08 -6.27 -5.21
N TYR A 44 5.74 -7.21 -4.53
CA TYR A 44 5.26 -8.59 -4.48
C TYR A 44 4.21 -8.74 -3.38
N ALA A 45 3.09 -9.38 -3.68
CA ALA A 45 2.00 -9.57 -2.71
C ALA A 45 2.47 -10.38 -1.49
N ARG A 46 3.32 -11.36 -1.69
CA ARG A 46 3.84 -12.17 -0.57
C ARG A 46 4.77 -11.39 0.35
N GLU A 47 5.44 -10.37 -0.15
CA GLU A 47 6.25 -9.46 0.68
C GLU A 47 5.38 -8.43 1.40
N LEU A 48 4.28 -8.01 0.78
CA LEU A 48 3.32 -7.08 1.38
C LEU A 48 2.52 -7.76 2.52
N MET A 49 2.22 -9.03 2.37
CA MET A 49 1.40 -9.80 3.32
C MET A 49 1.85 -9.67 4.78
N PRO A 50 3.11 -9.95 5.15
CA PRO A 50 3.53 -9.82 6.54
C PRO A 50 3.57 -8.38 7.04
N ILE A 51 3.80 -7.42 6.16
CA ILE A 51 3.78 -5.99 6.50
C ILE A 51 2.40 -5.56 6.94
N LEU A 52 1.35 -6.08 6.28
CA LEU A 52 -0.04 -5.85 6.67
C LEU A 52 -0.52 -6.80 7.77
N GLU A 53 0.42 -7.54 8.38
CA GLU A 53 0.17 -8.45 9.50
C GLU A 53 -0.80 -9.59 9.17
N TYR A 54 -0.73 -10.10 7.94
CA TYR A 54 -1.39 -11.33 7.55
C TYR A 54 -0.38 -12.48 7.57
N SER A 55 -0.75 -13.58 8.22
CA SER A 55 0.10 -14.78 8.34
C SER A 55 -0.33 -15.93 7.43
N ASN A 56 -1.54 -15.87 6.88
CA ASN A 56 -2.12 -16.91 6.05
C ASN A 56 -2.31 -16.39 4.62
N TRP A 57 -1.63 -17.04 3.66
CA TRP A 57 -1.68 -16.62 2.27
C TRP A 57 -3.09 -16.70 1.67
N GLN A 58 -3.84 -17.76 1.95
CA GLN A 58 -5.19 -17.91 1.42
C GLN A 58 -6.11 -16.76 1.88
N ASN A 59 -5.99 -16.35 3.12
CA ASN A 59 -6.76 -15.21 3.64
C ASN A 59 -6.33 -13.89 2.99
N PHE A 60 -5.02 -13.69 2.82
CA PHE A 60 -4.50 -12.50 2.15
C PHE A 60 -4.87 -12.47 0.67
N GLU A 61 -4.78 -13.61 -0.02
CA GLU A 61 -5.15 -13.72 -1.43
C GLU A 61 -6.62 -13.36 -1.67
N LYS A 62 -7.52 -13.69 -0.74
CA LYS A 62 -8.92 -13.25 -0.82
C LYS A 62 -9.05 -11.74 -0.88
N ILE A 63 -8.23 -11.02 -0.12
CA ILE A 63 -8.22 -9.55 -0.10
C ILE A 63 -7.65 -9.02 -1.41
N VAL A 64 -6.59 -9.63 -1.94
CA VAL A 64 -6.03 -9.29 -3.24
C VAL A 64 -7.11 -9.46 -4.33
N LYS A 65 -7.86 -10.56 -4.31
CA LYS A 65 -8.95 -10.81 -5.26
C LYS A 65 -10.08 -9.80 -5.14
N LYS A 66 -10.45 -9.38 -3.93
CA LYS A 66 -11.43 -8.30 -3.72
C LYS A 66 -10.95 -6.98 -4.31
N ALA A 67 -9.67 -6.66 -4.13
CA ALA A 67 -9.07 -5.46 -4.71
C ALA A 67 -9.09 -5.51 -6.25
N LYS A 68 -8.82 -6.67 -6.84
CA LYS A 68 -8.94 -6.88 -8.29
C LYS A 68 -10.36 -6.61 -8.79
N ILE A 69 -11.36 -7.09 -8.09
CA ILE A 69 -12.78 -6.85 -8.42
C ILE A 69 -13.10 -5.35 -8.36
N SER A 70 -12.63 -4.64 -7.33
CA SER A 70 -12.80 -3.20 -7.22
C SER A 70 -12.17 -2.45 -8.40
N CYS A 71 -10.99 -2.87 -8.81
CA CYS A 71 -10.27 -2.33 -9.97
C CYS A 71 -11.09 -2.55 -11.26
N GLU A 72 -11.55 -3.76 -11.49
CA GLU A 72 -12.34 -4.15 -12.65
C GLU A 72 -13.64 -3.36 -12.73
N ASN A 73 -14.37 -3.27 -11.62
CA ASN A 73 -15.65 -2.56 -11.55
C ASN A 73 -15.52 -1.04 -11.66
N SER A 74 -14.29 -0.52 -11.53
CA SER A 74 -13.97 0.90 -11.72
C SER A 74 -13.49 1.22 -13.14
N ASP A 75 -13.61 0.26 -14.06
CA ASP A 75 -13.17 0.37 -15.46
C ASP A 75 -11.67 0.67 -15.60
N ILE A 76 -10.87 0.24 -14.62
CA ILE A 76 -9.42 0.35 -14.66
C ILE A 76 -8.84 -1.01 -15.05
N SER A 77 -7.83 -1.01 -15.91
CA SER A 77 -7.19 -2.25 -16.38
C SER A 77 -6.55 -3.02 -15.23
N VAL A 78 -7.07 -4.22 -14.95
CA VAL A 78 -6.53 -5.09 -13.90
C VAL A 78 -5.09 -5.53 -14.23
N LEU A 79 -4.79 -5.81 -15.51
CA LEU A 79 -3.49 -6.29 -15.95
C LEU A 79 -2.36 -5.27 -15.71
N ASP A 80 -2.69 -3.97 -15.72
CA ASP A 80 -1.71 -2.92 -15.47
C ASP A 80 -1.32 -2.82 -13.99
N HIS A 81 -2.13 -3.38 -13.09
CA HIS A 81 -1.97 -3.21 -11.66
C HIS A 81 -1.76 -4.52 -10.89
N PHE A 82 -2.23 -5.65 -11.43
CA PHE A 82 -2.13 -6.97 -10.81
C PHE A 82 -1.61 -7.96 -11.86
N THR A 83 -0.37 -8.38 -11.72
CA THR A 83 0.23 -9.38 -12.64
C THR A 83 0.50 -10.67 -11.88
N ASN A 84 -0.07 -11.77 -12.34
CA ASN A 84 0.18 -13.08 -11.75
C ASN A 84 1.64 -13.49 -12.01
N VAL A 85 2.27 -14.03 -10.98
CA VAL A 85 3.64 -14.57 -11.05
C VAL A 85 3.64 -15.95 -10.41
N ASN A 86 4.18 -16.94 -11.11
CA ASN A 86 4.38 -18.26 -10.56
C ASN A 86 5.88 -18.47 -10.35
N LYS A 87 6.27 -18.74 -9.11
CA LYS A 87 7.66 -19.00 -8.72
C LYS A 87 7.83 -20.47 -8.34
N MET A 88 8.94 -21.07 -8.76
CA MET A 88 9.33 -22.39 -8.28
C MET A 88 10.14 -22.22 -7.01
N VAL A 89 9.67 -22.81 -5.92
CA VAL A 89 10.39 -22.78 -4.63
C VAL A 89 10.79 -24.19 -4.21
N LEU A 90 11.99 -24.30 -3.64
CA LEU A 90 12.52 -25.57 -3.13
C LEU A 90 11.82 -25.90 -1.80
N ILE A 91 11.29 -27.11 -1.68
CA ILE A 91 10.67 -27.62 -0.45
C ILE A 91 11.57 -28.64 0.23
N GLY A 92 11.25 -29.01 1.50
CA GLY A 92 12.07 -29.83 2.36
C GLY A 92 12.42 -31.22 1.83
N SER A 93 11.69 -31.76 0.85
CA SER A 93 11.96 -33.04 0.20
C SER A 93 13.01 -32.97 -0.93
N GLY A 94 13.53 -31.75 -1.24
CA GLY A 94 14.39 -31.51 -2.39
C GLY A 94 13.64 -31.32 -3.70
N ALA A 95 12.31 -31.44 -3.70
CA ALA A 95 11.45 -31.16 -4.85
C ALA A 95 11.15 -29.66 -4.95
N TYR A 96 10.73 -29.21 -6.14
CA TYR A 96 10.26 -27.85 -6.37
C TYR A 96 8.74 -27.81 -6.34
N ARG A 97 8.19 -26.75 -5.74
CA ARG A 97 6.76 -26.48 -5.71
C ARG A 97 6.49 -25.15 -6.37
N GLU A 98 5.46 -25.09 -7.18
CA GLU A 98 4.96 -23.84 -7.74
C GLU A 98 4.31 -22.99 -6.64
N GLN A 99 4.67 -21.71 -6.58
CA GLN A 99 4.13 -20.75 -5.63
C GLN A 99 3.55 -19.57 -6.39
N THR A 100 2.25 -19.32 -6.17
CA THR A 100 1.56 -18.17 -6.75
C THR A 100 1.95 -16.89 -6.02
N ASP A 101 2.23 -15.83 -6.77
CA ASP A 101 2.44 -14.49 -6.27
C ASP A 101 1.82 -13.47 -7.23
N TYR A 102 1.86 -12.21 -6.88
CA TYR A 102 1.38 -11.10 -7.69
C TYR A 102 2.41 -9.98 -7.68
N LYS A 103 2.64 -9.38 -8.85
CA LYS A 103 3.28 -8.07 -8.93
C LYS A 103 2.19 -7.03 -8.87
N LEU A 104 2.34 -6.08 -7.96
CA LEU A 104 1.33 -5.07 -7.65
C LEU A 104 1.88 -3.68 -7.93
N SER A 105 1.07 -2.84 -8.58
CA SER A 105 1.35 -1.41 -8.66
C SER A 105 1.09 -0.75 -7.29
N ARG A 106 1.50 0.50 -7.14
CA ARG A 106 1.16 1.31 -5.96
C ARG A 106 -0.35 1.41 -5.78
N TYR A 107 -1.09 1.63 -6.85
CA TYR A 107 -2.55 1.66 -6.86
C TYR A 107 -3.16 0.35 -6.36
N ALA A 108 -2.63 -0.79 -6.81
CA ALA A 108 -3.08 -2.11 -6.35
C ALA A 108 -2.85 -2.28 -4.84
N CYS A 109 -1.70 -1.83 -4.32
CA CYS A 109 -1.41 -1.85 -2.89
C CYS A 109 -2.42 -1.00 -2.09
N TYR A 110 -2.81 0.16 -2.62
CA TYR A 110 -3.83 1.02 -2.01
C TYR A 110 -5.18 0.31 -1.92
N LEU A 111 -5.61 -0.32 -3.00
CA LEU A 111 -6.88 -1.07 -3.02
C LEU A 111 -6.85 -2.27 -2.05
N ILE A 112 -5.73 -2.95 -1.95
CA ILE A 112 -5.57 -4.07 -1.01
C ILE A 112 -5.70 -3.56 0.44
N ALA A 113 -5.04 -2.46 0.79
CA ALA A 113 -5.15 -1.87 2.11
C ALA A 113 -6.58 -1.45 2.44
N GLN A 114 -7.29 -0.86 1.47
CA GLN A 114 -8.69 -0.44 1.64
C GLN A 114 -9.64 -1.63 1.87
N ASN A 115 -9.32 -2.79 1.33
CA ASN A 115 -10.11 -4.01 1.52
C ASN A 115 -9.65 -4.82 2.74
N GLY A 116 -8.62 -4.37 3.44
CA GLY A 116 -8.11 -5.00 4.65
C GLY A 116 -8.98 -4.72 5.87
N ASP A 117 -8.70 -5.43 6.96
CA ASP A 117 -9.41 -5.28 8.23
C ASP A 117 -8.92 -4.04 8.98
N SER A 118 -9.72 -2.98 9.00
CA SER A 118 -9.40 -1.70 9.63
C SER A 118 -9.24 -1.79 11.16
N ARG A 119 -9.65 -2.89 11.80
CA ARG A 119 -9.41 -3.14 13.22
C ARG A 119 -7.94 -3.41 13.50
N LYS A 120 -7.18 -3.87 12.51
CA LYS A 120 -5.73 -4.00 12.61
C LYS A 120 -5.09 -2.62 12.52
N LYS A 121 -4.27 -2.26 13.50
CA LYS A 121 -3.61 -0.96 13.55
C LYS A 121 -2.76 -0.69 12.31
N VAL A 122 -2.03 -1.70 11.82
CA VAL A 122 -1.19 -1.55 10.63
C VAL A 122 -2.03 -1.27 9.37
N ILE A 123 -3.21 -1.87 9.25
CA ILE A 123 -4.13 -1.61 8.14
C ILE A 123 -4.67 -0.18 8.23
N ALA A 124 -5.10 0.26 9.41
CA ALA A 124 -5.55 1.63 9.62
C ALA A 124 -4.46 2.65 9.28
N LEU A 125 -3.21 2.39 9.67
CA LEU A 125 -2.06 3.23 9.32
C LEU A 125 -1.81 3.26 7.82
N ALA A 126 -1.90 2.10 7.15
CA ALA A 126 -1.74 2.01 5.71
C ALA A 126 -2.84 2.80 4.97
N GLN A 127 -4.08 2.64 5.38
CA GLN A 127 -5.22 3.39 4.81
C GLN A 127 -5.02 4.90 4.96
N THR A 128 -4.58 5.34 6.13
CA THR A 128 -4.29 6.75 6.41
C THR A 128 -3.12 7.26 5.57
N TYR A 129 -2.04 6.49 5.49
CA TYR A 129 -0.88 6.82 4.66
C TYR A 129 -1.28 7.04 3.20
N PHE A 130 -2.05 6.11 2.63
CA PHE A 130 -2.47 6.21 1.24
C PHE A 130 -3.42 7.38 0.99
N ALA A 131 -4.32 7.67 1.94
CA ALA A 131 -5.19 8.85 1.86
C ALA A 131 -4.38 10.16 1.87
N VAL A 132 -3.37 10.25 2.73
CA VAL A 132 -2.47 11.42 2.79
C VAL A 132 -1.68 11.58 1.50
N GLN A 133 -1.13 10.51 0.95
CA GLN A 133 -0.39 10.56 -0.32
C GLN A 133 -1.29 10.98 -1.49
N THR A 134 -2.52 10.49 -1.54
CA THR A 134 -3.51 10.88 -2.55
C THR A 134 -3.82 12.37 -2.45
N ARG A 135 -4.03 12.87 -1.23
CA ARG A 135 -4.30 14.31 -1.02
C ARG A 135 -3.12 15.19 -1.43
N LYS A 136 -1.90 14.78 -1.13
CA LYS A 136 -0.69 15.49 -1.59
C LYS A 136 -0.63 15.56 -3.11
N GLN A 137 -0.95 14.47 -3.79
CA GLN A 137 -0.99 14.41 -5.25
C GLN A 137 -2.03 15.38 -5.82
N GLU A 138 -3.24 15.40 -5.27
CA GLU A 138 -4.31 16.32 -5.67
C GLU A 138 -3.89 17.79 -5.53
N ILE A 139 -3.26 18.15 -4.42
CA ILE A 139 -2.79 19.51 -4.17
C ILE A 139 -1.71 19.90 -5.19
N THR A 140 -0.76 19.01 -5.46
CA THR A 140 0.32 19.24 -6.43
C THR A 140 -0.23 19.46 -7.84
N GLU A 141 -1.17 18.64 -8.26
CA GLU A 141 -1.85 18.78 -9.57
C GLU A 141 -2.60 20.10 -9.68
N LYS A 142 -3.31 20.49 -8.61
CA LYS A 142 -4.03 21.76 -8.57
C LYS A 142 -3.10 22.97 -8.67
N GLU A 143 -1.99 22.95 -7.92
CA GLU A 143 -0.97 24.00 -7.98
C GLU A 143 -0.34 24.08 -9.37
N TYR A 144 -0.02 22.96 -9.98
CA TYR A 144 0.51 22.89 -11.34
C TYR A 144 -0.47 23.46 -12.36
N SER A 145 -1.75 23.12 -12.23
CA SER A 145 -2.83 23.65 -13.06
C SER A 145 -2.93 25.18 -12.99
N LEU A 146 -2.78 25.75 -11.80
CA LEU A 146 -2.79 27.20 -11.60
C LEU A 146 -1.59 27.90 -12.22
N LEU A 147 -0.44 27.23 -12.29
CA LEU A 147 0.80 27.78 -12.88
C LEU A 147 0.80 27.73 -14.41
N THR A 148 0.01 26.85 -15.02
CA THR A 148 -0.04 26.67 -16.48
C THR A 148 -1.14 27.45 -17.18
N GLU A 149 -2.04 28.05 -16.41
CA GLU A 149 -3.04 29.00 -16.91
C GLU A 149 -2.46 30.41 -16.94
#